data_57dbd5b7abfe9706ee70c3e5f3e4b395
#
_entry.id   57dbd5b7abfe9706ee70c3e5f3e4b395
#
_cell.length_a   1.000
_cell.length_b   1.000
_cell.length_c   1.000
_cell.angle_alpha   90.00
_cell.angle_beta   90.00
_cell.angle_gamma   90.00
#
_symmetry.space_group_name_H-M   'P 1'
#
loop_
_entity.id
_entity.type
_entity.pdbx_description
1 polymer ?
#
loop_
_entity_poly.entity_id
_entity_poly.type
_entity_poly.pdbx_seq_one_letter_code
_entity_poly.pdbx_strand_id
1 'polypeptide(L)'
;MLNNIDFDFNKESKKKKEKNKKNQTLNNDNRRPLSIFSQIYTALKIWFNSIRFMVKLIVIISIILWIIDLFTNNYITYIFANIPYYSIGSFQIWRFITGNLITSGIFSLIFALIFWVSDGKVVEKMKGSLKYLIYFLIHSIIIQIFYSIIYYFLINKNTPNKDNIRSIGLWCYIICEVTMNCLISPESKIFLPFIPYPIKSKFFPIIILFIFFIFGGFDLGMFIAV
;
A
#
# COMPACT_ATOMS: atom_id res chain seq x y z
N MET A 1 25.91 71.52 22.89
CA MET A 1 26.34 70.08 22.82
C MET A 1 25.19 69.07 22.71
N LEU A 2 23.91 69.42 22.72
CA LEU A 2 22.76 68.50 22.68
C LEU A 2 22.30 68.14 21.26
N ASN A 3 22.63 68.90 20.25
CA ASN A 3 22.11 68.67 18.87
C ASN A 3 22.84 67.57 18.07
N ASN A 4 23.96 67.01 18.53
CA ASN A 4 24.70 65.97 17.85
C ASN A 4 24.21 64.53 18.25
N ILE A 5 23.59 64.38 19.41
CA ILE A 5 23.15 63.07 19.93
C ILE A 5 21.87 62.58 19.24
N ASP A 6 20.95 63.50 18.89
CA ASP A 6 19.70 63.16 18.20
C ASP A 6 19.91 62.76 16.74
N PHE A 7 20.97 63.24 16.10
CA PHE A 7 21.26 62.94 14.69
C PHE A 7 21.81 61.53 14.50
N ASP A 8 22.53 60.98 15.46
CA ASP A 8 23.07 59.62 15.41
C ASP A 8 22.00 58.54 15.72
N PHE A 9 21.08 58.82 16.63
CA PHE A 9 19.99 57.92 16.95
C PHE A 9 19.05 57.70 15.76
N ASN A 10 18.80 58.72 14.95
CA ASN A 10 17.93 58.63 13.78
C ASN A 10 18.63 57.90 12.62
N LYS A 11 19.94 57.92 12.53
CA LYS A 11 20.72 57.20 11.53
C LYS A 11 20.82 55.70 11.80
N GLU A 12 20.93 55.30 13.07
CA GLU A 12 20.92 53.89 13.48
C GLU A 12 19.55 53.25 13.35
N SER A 13 18.49 53.99 13.68
CA SER A 13 17.11 53.47 13.53
C SER A 13 16.72 53.25 12.07
N LYS A 14 17.21 54.14 11.15
CA LYS A 14 17.04 53.95 9.70
C LYS A 14 17.82 52.72 9.17
N LYS A 15 19.06 52.52 9.61
CA LYS A 15 19.86 51.35 9.22
C LYS A 15 19.26 50.04 9.73
N LYS A 16 18.69 50.01 10.93
CA LYS A 16 17.96 48.83 11.47
C LYS A 16 16.69 48.54 10.69
N LYS A 17 15.93 49.57 10.29
CA LYS A 17 14.72 49.39 9.46
C LYS A 17 15.03 48.87 8.04
N GLU A 18 16.11 49.34 7.43
CA GLU A 18 16.56 48.84 6.13
C GLU A 18 17.08 47.42 6.19
N LYS A 19 17.82 47.04 7.23
CA LYS A 19 18.27 45.67 7.45
C LYS A 19 17.12 44.70 7.67
N ASN A 20 16.09 45.10 8.42
CA ASN A 20 14.87 44.30 8.62
C ASN A 20 14.04 44.19 7.34
N LYS A 21 13.95 45.24 6.54
CA LYS A 21 13.28 45.17 5.23
C LYS A 21 14.02 44.25 4.26
N LYS A 22 15.35 44.29 4.21
CA LYS A 22 16.15 43.35 3.40
C LYS A 22 16.02 41.92 3.85
N ASN A 23 15.97 41.65 5.14
CA ASN A 23 15.77 40.30 5.67
C ASN A 23 14.34 39.79 5.42
N GLN A 24 13.33 40.67 5.39
CA GLN A 24 11.94 40.28 5.04
C GLN A 24 11.78 40.01 3.54
N THR A 25 12.46 40.75 2.66
CA THR A 25 12.46 40.47 1.22
C THR A 25 13.21 39.19 0.89
N LEU A 26 14.34 38.91 1.51
CA LEU A 26 15.07 37.64 1.37
C LEU A 26 14.28 36.43 1.85
N ASN A 27 13.48 36.57 2.92
CA ASN A 27 12.61 35.51 3.40
C ASN A 27 11.34 35.30 2.53
N ASN A 28 10.88 36.32 1.83
CA ASN A 28 9.72 36.19 0.93
C ASN A 28 10.11 35.62 -0.45
N ASP A 29 11.32 35.87 -0.95
CA ASP A 29 11.81 35.29 -2.20
C ASP A 29 12.05 33.77 -2.09
N ASN A 30 12.32 33.24 -0.89
CA ASN A 30 12.44 31.82 -0.63
C ASN A 30 11.08 31.08 -0.51
N ARG A 31 9.97 31.79 -0.56
CA ARG A 31 8.60 31.23 -0.53
C ARG A 31 7.92 31.19 -1.90
N ARG A 32 8.68 30.96 -2.97
CA ARG A 32 8.03 30.61 -4.25
C ARG A 32 7.24 29.32 -4.01
N PRO A 33 5.93 29.29 -4.26
CA PRO A 33 5.18 28.07 -4.12
C PRO A 33 5.85 27.03 -5.04
N LEU A 34 6.36 25.96 -4.41
CA LEU A 34 6.89 24.82 -5.15
C LEU A 34 5.82 24.40 -6.16
N SER A 35 6.20 24.16 -7.42
CA SER A 35 5.28 23.68 -8.42
C SER A 35 4.55 22.43 -7.86
N ILE A 36 3.31 22.21 -8.23
CA ILE A 36 2.51 21.05 -7.77
C ILE A 36 3.32 19.76 -7.97
N PHE A 37 4.05 19.65 -9.07
CA PHE A 37 4.92 18.50 -9.35
C PHE A 37 6.04 18.33 -8.32
N SER A 38 6.69 19.41 -7.88
CA SER A 38 7.75 19.32 -6.88
C SER A 38 7.22 18.99 -5.49
N GLN A 39 6.00 19.42 -5.16
CA GLN A 39 5.32 19.03 -3.91
C GLN A 39 4.98 17.54 -3.93
N ILE A 40 4.39 17.04 -5.03
CA ILE A 40 4.08 15.62 -5.21
C ILE A 40 5.37 14.78 -5.16
N TYR A 41 6.40 15.18 -5.88
CA TYR A 41 7.69 14.48 -5.86
C TYR A 41 8.29 14.42 -4.45
N THR A 42 8.27 15.53 -3.72
CA THR A 42 8.78 15.57 -2.36
C THR A 42 7.98 14.71 -1.42
N ALA A 43 6.65 14.73 -1.53
CA ALA A 43 5.76 13.88 -0.75
C ALA A 43 6.00 12.38 -1.05
N LEU A 44 6.10 12.01 -2.32
CA LEU A 44 6.42 10.64 -2.74
C LEU A 44 7.80 10.20 -2.24
N LYS A 45 8.80 11.05 -2.30
CA LYS A 45 10.16 10.77 -1.81
C LYS A 45 10.16 10.53 -0.29
N ILE A 46 9.46 11.37 0.46
CA ILE A 46 9.33 11.22 1.92
C ILE A 46 8.59 9.92 2.24
N TRP A 47 7.47 9.67 1.57
CA TRP A 47 6.70 8.45 1.72
C TRP A 47 7.54 7.21 1.43
N PHE A 48 8.23 7.16 0.28
CA PHE A 48 9.08 6.03 -0.11
C PHE A 48 10.25 5.80 0.86
N ASN A 49 10.85 6.87 1.38
CA ASN A 49 11.93 6.76 2.37
C ASN A 49 11.44 6.29 3.75
N SER A 50 10.17 6.50 4.06
CA SER A 50 9.57 5.99 5.30
C SER A 50 9.29 4.49 5.29
N ILE A 51 9.31 3.85 4.10
CA ILE A 51 9.06 2.42 3.92
C ILE A 51 10.31 1.64 4.34
N ARG A 52 10.10 0.58 5.10
CA ARG A 52 11.17 -0.34 5.49
C ARG A 52 11.61 -1.24 4.35
N PHE A 53 12.76 -1.89 4.53
CA PHE A 53 13.47 -2.56 3.44
C PHE A 53 12.65 -3.67 2.76
N MET A 54 12.05 -4.60 3.51
CA MET A 54 11.32 -5.74 2.92
C MET A 54 9.99 -5.31 2.31
N VAL A 55 9.25 -4.42 2.97
CA VAL A 55 8.03 -3.83 2.38
C VAL A 55 8.36 -3.12 1.08
N LYS A 56 9.45 -2.33 1.06
CA LYS A 56 9.93 -1.64 -0.15
C LYS A 56 10.30 -2.60 -1.27
N LEU A 57 10.97 -3.70 -0.94
CA LEU A 57 11.36 -4.73 -1.91
C LEU A 57 10.13 -5.34 -2.58
N ILE A 58 9.11 -5.71 -1.80
CA ILE A 58 7.86 -6.28 -2.32
C ILE A 58 7.12 -5.26 -3.20
N VAL A 59 7.06 -3.98 -2.80
CA VAL A 59 6.48 -2.90 -3.61
C VAL A 59 7.19 -2.79 -4.97
N ILE A 60 8.51 -2.76 -4.96
CA ILE A 60 9.30 -2.66 -6.20
C ILE A 60 9.06 -3.88 -7.11
N ILE A 61 9.09 -5.09 -6.55
CA ILE A 61 8.83 -6.32 -7.31
C ILE A 61 7.43 -6.29 -7.93
N SER A 62 6.41 -5.94 -7.16
CA SER A 62 5.02 -5.88 -7.66
C SER A 62 4.85 -4.85 -8.79
N ILE A 63 5.49 -3.69 -8.68
CA ILE A 63 5.46 -2.67 -9.74
C ILE A 63 6.18 -3.17 -11.00
N ILE A 64 7.36 -3.78 -10.86
CA ILE A 64 8.13 -4.32 -11.99
C ILE A 64 7.33 -5.41 -12.70
N LEU A 65 6.76 -6.35 -11.95
CA LEU A 65 5.96 -7.43 -12.52
C LEU A 65 4.73 -6.89 -13.26
N TRP A 66 4.06 -5.89 -12.71
CA TRP A 66 2.93 -5.25 -13.34
C TRP A 66 3.33 -4.53 -14.64
N ILE A 67 4.46 -3.82 -14.66
CA ILE A 67 4.97 -3.16 -15.88
C ILE A 67 5.27 -4.22 -16.96
N ILE A 68 5.97 -5.31 -16.60
CA ILE A 68 6.28 -6.37 -17.55
C ILE A 68 4.99 -7.02 -18.08
N ASP A 69 4.00 -7.24 -17.22
CA ASP A 69 2.72 -7.83 -17.60
C ASP A 69 1.96 -6.98 -18.62
N LEU A 70 2.02 -5.64 -18.51
CA LEU A 70 1.47 -4.71 -19.49
C LEU A 70 2.08 -4.90 -20.88
N PHE A 71 3.41 -5.07 -20.96
CA PHE A 71 4.10 -5.24 -22.25
C PHE A 71 3.96 -6.64 -22.82
N THR A 72 3.62 -7.63 -22.00
CA THR A 72 3.51 -9.04 -22.40
C THR A 72 2.06 -9.51 -22.58
N ASN A 73 1.09 -8.60 -22.67
CA ASN A 73 -0.34 -8.93 -22.83
C ASN A 73 -0.84 -9.96 -21.79
N ASN A 74 -0.55 -9.73 -20.51
CA ASN A 74 -0.91 -10.59 -19.37
C ASN A 74 -0.24 -11.98 -19.38
N TYR A 75 0.84 -12.17 -20.12
CA TYR A 75 1.57 -13.44 -20.12
C TYR A 75 2.20 -13.75 -18.77
N ILE A 76 2.71 -12.72 -18.08
CA ILE A 76 3.26 -12.84 -16.73
C ILE A 76 2.18 -13.28 -15.74
N THR A 77 1.01 -12.67 -15.83
CA THR A 77 -0.16 -13.11 -15.04
C THR A 77 -0.48 -14.57 -15.27
N TYR A 78 -0.47 -15.04 -16.51
CA TYR A 78 -0.74 -16.45 -16.83
C TYR A 78 0.26 -17.42 -16.20
N ILE A 79 1.55 -17.09 -16.18
CA ILE A 79 2.61 -17.95 -15.62
C ILE A 79 2.61 -17.95 -14.09
N PHE A 80 2.42 -16.79 -13.47
CA PHE A 80 2.68 -16.59 -12.05
C PHE A 80 1.42 -16.49 -11.18
N ALA A 81 0.24 -16.20 -11.77
CA ALA A 81 -1.01 -16.19 -11.02
C ALA A 81 -1.32 -17.57 -10.42
N ASN A 82 -1.93 -17.60 -9.25
CA ASN A 82 -2.36 -18.85 -8.67
C ASN A 82 -3.66 -19.33 -9.36
N ILE A 83 -3.52 -20.29 -10.25
CA ILE A 83 -4.61 -20.97 -10.94
C ILE A 83 -4.71 -22.37 -10.32
N PRO A 84 -5.79 -22.69 -9.57
CA PRO A 84 -5.91 -23.96 -8.83
C PRO A 84 -5.68 -25.19 -9.67
N TYR A 85 -6.14 -25.18 -10.91
CA TYR A 85 -5.96 -26.28 -11.85
C TYR A 85 -4.48 -26.60 -12.11
N TYR A 86 -3.62 -25.58 -12.25
CA TYR A 86 -2.18 -25.75 -12.46
C TYR A 86 -1.42 -25.91 -11.16
N SER A 87 -1.81 -25.17 -10.11
CA SER A 87 -1.11 -25.20 -8.83
C SER A 87 -1.19 -26.58 -8.16
N ILE A 88 -2.37 -27.21 -8.17
CA ILE A 88 -2.58 -28.54 -7.61
C ILE A 88 -2.41 -29.63 -8.67
N GLY A 89 -3.10 -29.49 -9.82
CA GLY A 89 -3.11 -30.54 -10.84
C GLY A 89 -1.78 -30.76 -11.53
N SER A 90 -0.95 -29.72 -11.71
CA SER A 90 0.37 -29.78 -12.33
C SER A 90 1.53 -29.50 -11.39
N PHE A 91 1.28 -29.44 -10.07
CA PHE A 91 2.28 -29.18 -9.02
C PHE A 91 3.11 -27.92 -9.22
N GLN A 92 2.51 -26.84 -9.76
CA GLN A 92 3.19 -25.57 -9.95
C GLN A 92 3.20 -24.74 -8.65
N ILE A 93 3.94 -25.23 -7.66
CA ILE A 93 3.95 -24.71 -6.27
C ILE A 93 4.46 -23.26 -6.13
N TRP A 94 5.29 -22.77 -7.06
CA TRP A 94 5.74 -21.37 -7.04
C TRP A 94 4.59 -20.36 -7.13
N ARG A 95 3.45 -20.75 -7.74
CA ARG A 95 2.26 -19.92 -7.87
C ARG A 95 1.64 -19.52 -6.52
N PHE A 96 1.88 -20.31 -5.47
CA PHE A 96 1.43 -19.96 -4.11
C PHE A 96 2.13 -18.73 -3.55
N ILE A 97 3.33 -18.43 -4.00
CA ILE A 97 4.09 -17.25 -3.58
C ILE A 97 3.90 -16.12 -4.59
N THR A 98 4.07 -16.42 -5.88
CA THR A 98 4.10 -15.40 -6.93
C THR A 98 2.74 -14.81 -7.22
N GLY A 99 1.64 -15.57 -7.03
CA GLY A 99 0.28 -15.09 -7.25
C GLY A 99 -0.06 -13.83 -6.45
N ASN A 100 0.49 -13.68 -5.25
CA ASN A 100 0.27 -12.48 -4.43
C ASN A 100 1.04 -11.26 -4.93
N LEU A 101 2.11 -11.44 -5.71
CA LEU A 101 2.94 -10.34 -6.20
C LEU A 101 2.43 -9.73 -7.50
N ILE A 102 1.55 -10.42 -8.19
CA ILE A 102 0.97 -10.00 -9.48
C ILE A 102 -0.37 -9.34 -9.26
N THR A 103 -0.61 -8.21 -9.91
CA THR A 103 -1.85 -7.47 -9.77
C THR A 103 -2.38 -7.07 -11.15
N SER A 104 -3.65 -7.35 -11.39
CA SER A 104 -4.32 -6.89 -12.61
C SER A 104 -4.88 -5.49 -12.41
N GLY A 105 -4.47 -4.56 -13.29
CA GLY A 105 -4.98 -3.20 -13.31
C GLY A 105 -4.28 -2.23 -12.37
N ILE A 106 -4.09 -1.00 -12.86
CA ILE A 106 -3.33 0.05 -12.17
C ILE A 106 -4.01 0.50 -10.86
N PHE A 107 -5.32 0.60 -10.84
CA PHE A 107 -6.04 1.02 -9.64
C PHE A 107 -5.93 -0.02 -8.52
N SER A 108 -6.09 -1.31 -8.86
CA SER A 108 -5.89 -2.40 -7.91
C SER A 108 -4.49 -2.39 -7.33
N LEU A 109 -3.46 -2.17 -8.17
CA LEU A 109 -2.07 -2.05 -7.72
C LEU A 109 -1.88 -0.87 -6.76
N ILE A 110 -2.33 0.34 -7.13
CA ILE A 110 -2.15 1.54 -6.30
C ILE A 110 -2.81 1.36 -4.93
N PHE A 111 -4.06 0.92 -4.90
CA PHE A 111 -4.77 0.72 -3.63
C PHE A 111 -4.14 -0.39 -2.80
N ALA A 112 -3.80 -1.53 -3.41
CA ALA A 112 -3.12 -2.61 -2.70
C ALA A 112 -1.79 -2.14 -2.08
N LEU A 113 -0.98 -1.38 -2.82
CA LEU A 113 0.28 -0.86 -2.32
C LEU A 113 0.10 0.16 -1.18
N ILE A 114 -0.92 1.01 -1.23
CA ILE A 114 -1.21 1.96 -0.15
C ILE A 114 -1.54 1.21 1.15
N PHE A 115 -2.44 0.23 1.09
CA PHE A 115 -2.82 -0.59 2.25
C PHE A 115 -1.64 -1.44 2.73
N TRP A 116 -0.95 -2.12 1.81
CA TRP A 116 0.24 -2.93 2.10
C TRP A 116 1.33 -2.16 2.83
N VAL A 117 1.67 -0.96 2.34
CA VAL A 117 2.71 -0.13 2.95
C VAL A 117 2.27 0.41 4.31
N SER A 118 0.99 0.73 4.46
CA SER A 118 0.46 1.23 5.74
C SER A 118 0.68 0.23 6.87
N ASP A 119 0.28 -1.02 6.66
CA ASP A 119 0.38 -2.07 7.66
C ASP A 119 1.78 -2.70 7.71
N GLY A 120 2.36 -3.00 6.56
CA GLY A 120 3.65 -3.67 6.45
C GLY A 120 4.79 -2.94 7.15
N LYS A 121 4.84 -1.60 7.05
CA LYS A 121 5.87 -0.80 7.75
C LYS A 121 5.80 -0.94 9.27
N VAL A 122 4.60 -1.08 9.82
CA VAL A 122 4.40 -1.25 11.27
C VAL A 122 4.83 -2.64 11.69
N VAL A 123 4.37 -3.66 10.98
CA VAL A 123 4.70 -5.07 11.27
C VAL A 123 6.19 -5.33 11.10
N GLU A 124 6.81 -4.83 10.01
CA GLU A 124 8.26 -4.96 9.82
C GLU A 124 9.06 -4.19 10.89
N LYS A 125 8.54 -3.06 11.38
CA LYS A 125 9.16 -2.35 12.51
C LYS A 125 9.17 -3.18 13.79
N MET A 126 8.11 -3.90 14.05
CA MET A 126 7.95 -4.71 15.27
C MET A 126 8.72 -6.02 15.19
N LYS A 127 8.65 -6.72 14.07
CA LYS A 127 9.22 -8.08 13.91
C LYS A 127 10.67 -8.08 13.38
N GLY A 128 11.11 -7.01 12.71
CA GLY A 128 12.35 -6.96 11.94
C GLY A 128 12.19 -7.52 10.53
N SER A 129 13.08 -7.09 9.62
CA SER A 129 12.93 -7.34 8.17
C SER A 129 12.91 -8.83 7.79
N LEU A 130 13.83 -9.63 8.34
CA LEU A 130 13.90 -11.06 8.02
C LEU A 130 12.68 -11.84 8.53
N LYS A 131 12.27 -11.60 9.79
CA LYS A 131 11.09 -12.25 10.36
C LYS A 131 9.82 -11.82 9.62
N TYR A 132 9.75 -10.57 9.18
CA TYR A 132 8.64 -10.07 8.37
C TYR A 132 8.56 -10.79 7.01
N LEU A 133 9.68 -11.01 6.32
CA LEU A 133 9.70 -11.76 5.06
C LEU A 133 9.20 -13.20 5.26
N ILE A 134 9.69 -13.90 6.28
CA ILE A 134 9.25 -15.27 6.60
C ILE A 134 7.75 -15.29 6.89
N TYR A 135 7.28 -14.33 7.68
CA TYR A 135 5.87 -14.15 8.01
C TYR A 135 5.03 -13.94 6.75
N PHE A 136 5.44 -13.04 5.86
CA PHE A 136 4.78 -12.80 4.58
C PHE A 136 4.70 -14.08 3.72
N LEU A 137 5.81 -14.80 3.59
CA LEU A 137 5.85 -16.03 2.79
C LEU A 137 4.92 -17.12 3.35
N ILE A 138 4.96 -17.35 4.65
CA ILE A 138 4.12 -18.37 5.30
C ILE A 138 2.63 -18.04 5.10
N HIS A 139 2.20 -16.81 5.40
CA HIS A 139 0.80 -16.40 5.24
C HIS A 139 0.36 -16.46 3.77
N SER A 140 1.21 -15.99 2.86
CA SER A 140 0.96 -16.08 1.42
C SER A 140 0.72 -17.51 0.97
N ILE A 141 1.59 -18.45 1.38
CA ILE A 141 1.47 -19.87 1.02
C ILE A 141 0.18 -20.47 1.61
N ILE A 142 -0.09 -20.23 2.88
CA ILE A 142 -1.29 -20.77 3.56
C ILE A 142 -2.56 -20.30 2.85
N ILE A 143 -2.71 -18.99 2.64
CA ILE A 143 -3.90 -18.41 1.99
C ILE A 143 -4.08 -18.99 0.59
N GLN A 144 -3.02 -19.07 -0.20
CA GLN A 144 -3.08 -19.54 -1.57
C GLN A 144 -3.31 -21.05 -1.67
N ILE A 145 -2.84 -21.84 -0.70
CA ILE A 145 -3.16 -23.27 -0.61
C ILE A 145 -4.66 -23.47 -0.32
N PHE A 146 -5.20 -22.77 0.69
CA PHE A 146 -6.62 -22.85 1.02
C PHE A 146 -7.49 -22.45 -0.18
N TYR A 147 -7.17 -21.34 -0.82
CA TYR A 147 -7.82 -20.90 -2.05
C TYR A 147 -7.81 -22.01 -3.11
N SER A 148 -6.64 -22.58 -3.38
CA SER A 148 -6.48 -23.59 -4.42
C SER A 148 -7.22 -24.88 -4.12
N ILE A 149 -7.22 -25.33 -2.86
CA ILE A 149 -7.95 -26.53 -2.44
C ILE A 149 -9.46 -26.34 -2.65
N ILE A 150 -10.00 -25.23 -2.13
CA ILE A 150 -11.45 -24.96 -2.21
C ILE A 150 -11.89 -24.89 -3.67
N TYR A 151 -11.17 -24.11 -4.50
CA TYR A 151 -11.53 -23.98 -5.91
C TYR A 151 -11.28 -25.26 -6.72
N TYR A 152 -10.23 -26.03 -6.42
CA TYR A 152 -9.97 -27.29 -7.10
C TYR A 152 -11.14 -28.28 -6.92
N PHE A 153 -11.73 -28.34 -5.73
CA PHE A 153 -12.91 -29.16 -5.47
C PHE A 153 -14.21 -28.58 -6.04
N LEU A 154 -14.33 -27.26 -6.10
CA LEU A 154 -15.51 -26.60 -6.67
C LEU A 154 -15.52 -26.61 -8.20
N ILE A 155 -14.35 -26.64 -8.84
CA ILE A 155 -14.24 -26.70 -10.30
C ILE A 155 -14.58 -28.10 -10.78
N ASN A 156 -15.75 -28.24 -11.38
CA ASN A 156 -16.10 -29.48 -12.06
C ASN A 156 -15.19 -29.71 -13.27
N LYS A 157 -14.87 -30.98 -13.60
CA LYS A 157 -14.01 -31.33 -14.76
C LYS A 157 -14.49 -30.72 -16.09
N ASN A 158 -15.80 -30.46 -16.17
CA ASN A 158 -16.47 -29.91 -17.36
C ASN A 158 -16.63 -28.38 -17.33
N THR A 159 -16.07 -27.68 -16.33
CA THR A 159 -16.17 -26.22 -16.27
C THR A 159 -15.36 -25.62 -17.44
N PRO A 160 -15.97 -24.86 -18.37
CA PRO A 160 -15.24 -24.16 -19.39
C PRO A 160 -14.39 -23.03 -18.75
N ASN A 161 -13.25 -22.73 -19.37
CA ASN A 161 -12.38 -21.62 -18.95
C ASN A 161 -11.80 -21.73 -17.51
N LYS A 162 -11.31 -22.91 -17.14
CA LYS A 162 -10.65 -23.16 -15.83
C LYS A 162 -9.50 -22.19 -15.56
N ASP A 163 -8.86 -21.69 -16.60
CA ASP A 163 -7.73 -20.74 -16.56
C ASP A 163 -8.15 -19.34 -16.11
N ASN A 164 -9.45 -19.01 -16.20
CA ASN A 164 -9.98 -17.73 -15.74
C ASN A 164 -10.14 -17.66 -14.22
N ILE A 165 -10.17 -18.82 -13.55
CA ILE A 165 -10.27 -18.89 -12.09
C ILE A 165 -8.86 -18.76 -11.54
N ARG A 166 -8.52 -17.55 -11.12
CA ARG A 166 -7.17 -17.22 -10.65
C ARG A 166 -7.22 -16.30 -9.45
N SER A 167 -6.35 -16.55 -8.48
CA SER A 167 -6.06 -15.61 -7.39
C SER A 167 -4.83 -14.79 -7.75
N ILE A 168 -4.97 -13.47 -7.72
CA ILE A 168 -3.91 -12.52 -8.04
C ILE A 168 -3.95 -11.34 -7.07
N GLY A 169 -2.77 -10.84 -6.74
CA GLY A 169 -2.58 -9.62 -5.99
C GLY A 169 -2.49 -9.78 -4.49
N LEU A 170 -2.04 -8.71 -3.88
CA LEU A 170 -1.82 -8.61 -2.43
C LEU A 170 -3.12 -8.58 -1.62
N TRP A 171 -4.29 -8.49 -2.26
CA TRP A 171 -5.55 -8.27 -1.56
C TRP A 171 -5.91 -9.36 -0.57
N CYS A 172 -5.76 -10.64 -0.97
CA CYS A 172 -6.03 -11.74 -0.06
C CYS A 172 -5.14 -11.69 1.18
N TYR A 173 -3.86 -11.35 0.98
CA TYR A 173 -2.92 -11.17 2.07
C TYR A 173 -3.30 -9.96 2.96
N ILE A 174 -3.61 -8.80 2.38
CA ILE A 174 -3.99 -7.58 3.11
C ILE A 174 -5.23 -7.83 3.96
N ILE A 175 -6.25 -8.49 3.40
CA ILE A 175 -7.48 -8.82 4.13
C ILE A 175 -7.19 -9.76 5.29
N CYS A 176 -6.33 -10.77 5.09
CA CYS A 176 -5.90 -11.67 6.16
C CYS A 176 -5.20 -10.91 7.29
N GLU A 177 -4.24 -10.03 6.98
CA GLU A 177 -3.53 -9.20 7.96
C GLU A 177 -4.47 -8.29 8.74
N VAL A 178 -5.37 -7.62 8.03
CA VAL A 178 -6.39 -6.75 8.64
C VAL A 178 -7.27 -7.57 9.58
N THR A 179 -7.72 -8.75 9.15
CA THR A 179 -8.55 -9.64 9.97
C THR A 179 -7.81 -10.08 11.23
N MET A 180 -6.55 -10.51 11.11
CA MET A 180 -5.72 -10.89 12.26
C MET A 180 -5.53 -9.71 13.22
N ASN A 181 -5.25 -8.51 12.72
CA ASN A 181 -5.11 -7.32 13.56
C ASN A 181 -6.43 -6.98 14.28
N CYS A 182 -7.56 -7.14 13.61
CA CYS A 182 -8.88 -6.93 14.20
C CYS A 182 -9.22 -7.96 15.28
N LEU A 183 -8.78 -9.20 15.11
CA LEU A 183 -8.97 -10.26 16.10
C LEU A 183 -8.09 -10.09 17.35
N ILE A 184 -6.90 -9.51 17.20
CA ILE A 184 -6.00 -9.18 18.34
C ILE A 184 -6.62 -8.10 19.22
N SER A 185 -7.34 -7.14 18.63
CA SER A 185 -7.95 -6.02 19.37
C SER A 185 -9.40 -5.79 18.94
N PRO A 186 -10.34 -6.72 19.23
CA PRO A 186 -11.69 -6.74 18.63
C PRO A 186 -12.59 -5.58 19.07
N GLU A 187 -12.36 -5.04 20.26
CA GLU A 187 -13.15 -3.93 20.80
C GLU A 187 -12.55 -2.55 20.51
N SER A 188 -11.39 -2.49 19.85
CA SER A 188 -10.79 -1.23 19.41
C SER A 188 -11.71 -0.52 18.40
N LYS A 189 -11.65 0.81 18.37
CA LYS A 189 -12.48 1.63 17.50
C LYS A 189 -11.65 2.07 16.29
N ILE A 190 -12.16 1.78 15.09
CA ILE A 190 -11.58 2.19 13.82
C ILE A 190 -12.44 3.29 13.24
N PHE A 191 -11.82 4.39 12.80
CA PHE A 191 -12.47 5.48 12.09
C PHE A 191 -12.22 5.31 10.59
N LEU A 192 -13.29 5.22 9.83
CA LEU A 192 -13.23 5.22 8.37
C LEU A 192 -13.50 6.63 7.84
N PRO A 193 -12.78 7.09 6.82
CA PRO A 193 -12.93 8.46 6.28
C PRO A 193 -14.35 8.79 5.81
N PHE A 194 -15.11 7.76 5.43
CA PHE A 194 -16.45 7.91 4.86
C PHE A 194 -17.59 7.60 5.85
N ILE A 195 -17.25 7.13 7.06
CA ILE A 195 -18.24 6.75 8.07
C ILE A 195 -18.01 7.61 9.31
N PRO A 196 -18.98 8.48 9.68
CA PRO A 196 -18.80 9.42 10.78
C PRO A 196 -18.79 8.76 12.17
N TYR A 197 -19.11 7.48 12.26
CA TYR A 197 -19.16 6.75 13.52
C TYR A 197 -18.01 5.77 13.66
N PRO A 198 -17.41 5.64 14.85
CA PRO A 198 -16.37 4.64 15.11
C PRO A 198 -16.96 3.23 15.06
N ILE A 199 -16.33 2.36 14.29
CA ILE A 199 -16.74 0.96 14.15
C ILE A 199 -15.83 0.11 15.03
N LYS A 200 -16.39 -0.92 15.69
CA LYS A 200 -15.58 -1.91 16.41
C LYS A 200 -14.75 -2.70 15.43
N SER A 201 -13.48 -2.90 15.77
CA SER A 201 -12.48 -3.54 14.92
C SER A 201 -12.94 -4.90 14.37
N LYS A 202 -13.62 -5.71 15.17
CA LYS A 202 -14.14 -7.03 14.77
C LYS A 202 -15.08 -7.02 13.56
N PHE A 203 -15.75 -5.91 13.27
CA PHE A 203 -16.63 -5.78 12.09
C PHE A 203 -15.92 -5.26 10.85
N PHE A 204 -14.70 -4.77 11.00
CA PHE A 204 -13.98 -4.12 9.92
C PHE A 204 -13.66 -5.05 8.73
N PRO A 205 -13.25 -6.32 8.93
CA PRO A 205 -13.03 -7.25 7.81
C PRO A 205 -14.29 -7.48 6.97
N ILE A 206 -15.45 -7.61 7.62
CA ILE A 206 -16.74 -7.81 6.93
C ILE A 206 -17.10 -6.57 6.10
N ILE A 207 -16.85 -5.37 6.63
CA ILE A 207 -17.11 -4.11 5.93
C ILE A 207 -16.20 -3.98 4.70
N ILE A 208 -14.91 -4.33 4.83
CA ILE A 208 -14.00 -4.33 3.69
C ILE A 208 -14.47 -5.31 2.62
N LEU A 209 -14.84 -6.53 2.99
CA LEU A 209 -15.38 -7.50 2.04
C LEU A 209 -16.63 -6.97 1.33
N PHE A 210 -17.53 -6.31 2.05
CA PHE A 210 -18.72 -5.71 1.47
C PHE A 210 -18.40 -4.58 0.49
N ILE A 211 -17.42 -3.74 0.82
CA ILE A 211 -16.92 -2.70 -0.08
C ILE A 211 -16.35 -3.33 -1.36
N PHE A 212 -15.53 -4.38 -1.23
CA PHE A 212 -14.98 -5.08 -2.39
C PHE A 212 -16.06 -5.75 -3.23
N PHE A 213 -17.09 -6.32 -2.60
CA PHE A 213 -18.24 -6.89 -3.31
C PHE A 213 -18.95 -5.86 -4.19
N ILE A 214 -19.12 -4.63 -3.69
CA ILE A 214 -19.79 -3.55 -4.43
C ILE A 214 -18.91 -3.02 -5.57
N PHE A 215 -17.62 -2.79 -5.32
CA PHE A 215 -16.74 -2.07 -6.25
C PHE A 215 -15.86 -2.96 -7.12
N GLY A 216 -15.47 -4.13 -6.66
CA GLY A 216 -14.48 -4.99 -7.29
C GLY A 216 -15.04 -6.29 -7.87
N GLY A 217 -16.29 -6.59 -7.61
CA GLY A 217 -16.83 -7.92 -7.87
C GLY A 217 -16.44 -8.92 -6.78
N PHE A 218 -17.14 -10.06 -6.76
CA PHE A 218 -16.93 -11.10 -5.77
C PHE A 218 -15.70 -11.95 -6.14
N ASP A 219 -14.66 -11.89 -5.31
CA ASP A 219 -13.56 -12.86 -5.37
C ASP A 219 -13.59 -13.74 -4.11
N LEU A 220 -13.81 -15.04 -4.31
CA LEU A 220 -13.84 -16.03 -3.24
C LEU A 220 -12.50 -16.07 -2.47
N GLY A 221 -11.39 -15.75 -3.12
CA GLY A 221 -10.08 -15.69 -2.48
C GLY A 221 -10.01 -14.67 -1.35
N MET A 222 -10.67 -13.52 -1.50
CA MET A 222 -10.76 -12.51 -0.44
C MET A 222 -11.63 -13.01 0.73
N PHE A 223 -12.68 -13.77 0.44
CA PHE A 223 -13.56 -14.35 1.47
C PHE A 223 -12.85 -15.42 2.31
N ILE A 224 -12.00 -16.24 1.66
CA ILE A 224 -11.19 -17.25 2.36
C ILE A 224 -10.15 -16.62 3.29
N ALA A 225 -9.68 -15.40 2.97
CA ALA A 225 -8.67 -14.68 3.74
C ALA A 225 -9.22 -14.03 5.04
N VAL A 226 -10.52 -13.94 5.22
CA VAL A 226 -11.21 -13.45 6.43
C VAL A 226 -11.44 -14.55 7.43
#